data_48f2e9ee89bf7bf9c07ccbf1c00c6503
#
_entry.id   48f2e9ee89bf7bf9c07ccbf1c00c6503
#
_cell.length_a   1.000
_cell.length_b   1.000
_cell.length_c   1.000
_cell.angle_alpha   90.00
_cell.angle_beta   90.00
_cell.angle_gamma   90.00
#
_symmetry.space_group_name_H-M   'P 1'
#
loop_
_entity.id
_entity.type
_entity.pdbx_description
1 polymer ?
#
loop_
_entity_poly.entity_id
_entity_poly.type
_entity_poly.pdbx_seq_one_letter_code
_entity_poly.pdbx_strand_id
1 'polypeptide(L)'
;MIPIKHLFHISSPQEEVFDALVNTSKLSAWYTSKVEGGNTQGDQLTFSFGEMKFIAEIEELIQGTKLVWKGLQADVPVEGHRFIFELDRNGDKTRVRFTHEGYDEQDDSYANMNYSWGKYLESLRQFCQKGKGEAFGSPAYRI
;
A
#
# COMPACT_ATOMS: atom_id res chain seq x y z
N MET A 1 -4.78 20.03 -5.23
CA MET A 1 -4.71 18.64 -4.78
C MET A 1 -3.92 18.56 -3.47
N ILE A 2 -4.43 17.83 -2.51
CA ILE A 2 -3.83 17.72 -1.17
C ILE A 2 -3.41 16.26 -0.96
N PRO A 3 -2.11 15.93 -1.06
CA PRO A 3 -1.67 14.55 -0.89
C PRO A 3 -1.63 14.12 0.58
N ILE A 4 -1.86 12.83 0.81
CA ILE A 4 -1.51 12.17 2.06
C ILE A 4 -0.07 11.69 1.89
N LYS A 5 0.78 11.95 2.87
CA LYS A 5 2.19 11.55 2.83
C LYS A 5 2.61 10.89 4.11
N HIS A 6 3.38 9.79 3.97
CA HIS A 6 4.02 9.12 5.08
C HIS A 6 5.48 8.84 4.72
N LEU A 7 6.37 9.03 5.67
CA LEU A 7 7.77 8.66 5.53
C LEU A 7 8.16 7.82 6.73
N PHE A 8 8.69 6.62 6.46
CA PHE A 8 9.11 5.72 7.54
C PHE A 8 10.24 4.82 7.08
N HIS A 9 10.83 4.10 8.01
CA HIS A 9 11.98 3.23 7.77
C HIS A 9 11.66 1.81 8.19
N ILE A 10 12.16 0.86 7.40
CA ILE A 10 12.01 -0.57 7.65
C ILE A 10 13.40 -1.19 7.74
N SER A 11 13.66 -1.93 8.83
CA SER A 11 14.92 -2.66 9.02
C SER A 11 14.86 -3.98 8.24
N SER A 12 14.90 -3.86 6.92
CA SER A 12 14.86 -4.97 5.98
C SER A 12 15.47 -4.51 4.65
N PRO A 13 16.07 -5.42 3.86
CA PRO A 13 16.64 -5.06 2.57
C PRO A 13 15.60 -4.47 1.62
N GLN A 14 16.03 -3.51 0.80
CA GLN A 14 15.16 -2.81 -0.13
C GLN A 14 14.42 -3.76 -1.09
N GLU A 15 15.09 -4.80 -1.56
CA GLU A 15 14.49 -5.79 -2.46
C GLU A 15 13.37 -6.58 -1.78
N GLU A 16 13.53 -6.90 -0.49
CA GLU A 16 12.51 -7.61 0.26
C GLU A 16 11.30 -6.72 0.54
N VAL A 17 11.53 -5.45 0.84
CA VAL A 17 10.44 -4.49 1.02
C VAL A 17 9.67 -4.31 -0.28
N PHE A 18 10.39 -4.17 -1.41
CA PHE A 18 9.73 -4.02 -2.70
C PHE A 18 8.93 -5.26 -3.07
N ASP A 19 9.46 -6.45 -2.82
CA ASP A 19 8.74 -7.70 -3.06
C ASP A 19 7.45 -7.78 -2.25
N ALA A 20 7.45 -7.25 -1.02
CA ALA A 20 6.24 -7.19 -0.19
C ALA A 20 5.15 -6.28 -0.79
N LEU A 21 5.53 -5.33 -1.65
CA LEU A 21 4.59 -4.43 -2.32
C LEU A 21 4.00 -5.03 -3.60
N VAL A 22 4.69 -5.96 -4.24
CA VAL A 22 4.26 -6.48 -5.55
C VAL A 22 3.80 -7.93 -5.53
N ASN A 23 4.28 -8.73 -4.58
CA ASN A 23 3.90 -10.14 -4.47
C ASN A 23 2.51 -10.24 -3.84
N THR A 24 1.55 -10.85 -4.55
CA THR A 24 0.16 -10.90 -4.10
C THR A 24 -0.01 -11.65 -2.77
N SER A 25 0.75 -12.73 -2.55
CA SER A 25 0.66 -13.46 -1.29
C SER A 25 1.19 -12.62 -0.12
N LYS A 26 2.17 -11.75 -0.36
CA LYS A 26 2.71 -10.84 0.66
C LYS A 26 1.77 -9.67 0.91
N LEU A 27 1.16 -9.12 -0.15
CA LEU A 27 0.11 -8.12 0.00
C LEU A 27 -1.03 -8.63 0.88
N SER A 28 -1.37 -9.91 0.75
CA SER A 28 -2.41 -10.50 1.58
C SER A 28 -2.00 -10.66 3.05
N ALA A 29 -0.71 -10.58 3.35
CA ALA A 29 -0.21 -10.66 4.72
C ALA A 29 -0.19 -9.32 5.45
N TRP A 30 -0.02 -8.20 4.71
CA TRP A 30 0.08 -6.90 5.38
C TRP A 30 -1.03 -5.90 5.01
N TYR A 31 -1.65 -6.02 3.84
CA TYR A 31 -2.64 -5.05 3.39
C TYR A 31 -4.07 -5.55 3.64
N THR A 32 -4.54 -6.49 2.83
CA THR A 32 -5.82 -7.17 3.05
C THR A 32 -5.69 -8.64 2.70
N SER A 33 -6.38 -9.50 3.42
CA SER A 33 -6.25 -10.95 3.28
C SER A 33 -6.71 -11.48 1.92
N LYS A 34 -7.49 -10.71 1.16
CA LYS A 34 -7.98 -11.11 -0.17
C LYS A 34 -7.43 -10.18 -1.23
N VAL A 35 -6.42 -10.64 -1.94
CA VAL A 35 -5.79 -9.92 -3.05
C VAL A 35 -5.73 -10.85 -4.24
N GLU A 36 -6.21 -10.37 -5.39
CA GLU A 36 -6.14 -11.10 -6.65
C GLU A 36 -5.56 -10.20 -7.72
N GLY A 37 -4.85 -10.78 -8.67
CA GLY A 37 -4.32 -10.05 -9.82
C GLY A 37 -2.88 -10.36 -10.12
N GLY A 38 -2.31 -9.52 -11.00
CA GLY A 38 -0.94 -9.66 -11.46
C GLY A 38 0.04 -8.80 -10.68
N ASN A 39 1.31 -8.87 -11.08
CA ASN A 39 2.39 -8.18 -10.38
C ASN A 39 3.34 -7.45 -11.33
N THR A 40 2.92 -7.20 -12.57
CA THR A 40 3.72 -6.46 -13.55
C THR A 40 3.00 -5.20 -13.98
N GLN A 41 3.73 -4.27 -14.57
CA GLN A 41 3.16 -3.01 -15.04
C GLN A 41 2.06 -3.27 -16.06
N GLY A 42 0.92 -2.62 -15.87
CA GLY A 42 -0.29 -2.80 -16.69
C GLY A 42 -1.29 -3.79 -16.10
N ASP A 43 -0.87 -4.63 -15.15
CA ASP A 43 -1.78 -5.60 -14.53
C ASP A 43 -2.75 -4.92 -13.57
N GLN A 44 -3.91 -5.55 -13.39
CA GLN A 44 -4.89 -5.10 -12.40
C GLN A 44 -4.78 -5.93 -11.13
N LEU A 45 -5.09 -5.27 -10.02
CA LEU A 45 -5.19 -5.87 -8.69
C LEU A 45 -6.59 -5.62 -8.15
N THR A 46 -7.18 -6.64 -7.55
CA THR A 46 -8.43 -6.50 -6.81
C THR A 46 -8.16 -6.74 -5.34
N PHE A 47 -8.40 -5.72 -4.53
CA PHE A 47 -8.28 -5.78 -3.09
C PHE A 47 -9.68 -5.84 -2.49
N SER A 48 -9.96 -6.85 -1.67
CA SER A 48 -11.25 -6.98 -1.00
C SER A 48 -11.10 -6.70 0.49
N PHE A 49 -11.93 -5.80 1.01
CA PHE A 49 -11.98 -5.41 2.42
C PHE A 49 -13.38 -5.77 2.93
N GLY A 50 -13.58 -7.07 3.23
CA GLY A 50 -14.92 -7.57 3.49
C GLY A 50 -15.74 -7.52 2.20
N GLU A 51 -16.86 -6.81 2.22
CA GLU A 51 -17.71 -6.63 1.03
C GLU A 51 -17.26 -5.47 0.15
N MET A 52 -16.38 -4.60 0.66
CA MET A 52 -15.84 -3.49 -0.11
C MET A 52 -14.72 -3.96 -1.01
N LYS A 53 -14.69 -3.43 -2.24
CA LYS A 53 -13.64 -3.75 -3.21
C LYS A 53 -12.97 -2.50 -3.72
N PHE A 54 -11.67 -2.64 -3.98
CA PHE A 54 -10.85 -1.63 -4.59
C PHE A 54 -10.06 -2.28 -5.71
N ILE A 55 -10.25 -1.80 -6.94
CA ILE A 55 -9.54 -2.29 -8.12
C ILE A 55 -8.54 -1.23 -8.55
N ALA A 56 -7.29 -1.62 -8.69
CA ALA A 56 -6.22 -0.73 -9.11
C ALA A 56 -5.45 -1.33 -10.28
N GLU A 57 -4.83 -0.43 -11.06
CA GLU A 57 -3.89 -0.81 -12.10
C GLU A 57 -2.48 -0.52 -11.59
N ILE A 58 -1.53 -1.40 -11.87
CA ILE A 58 -0.11 -1.12 -11.68
C ILE A 58 0.30 -0.18 -12.81
N GLU A 59 0.26 1.12 -12.55
CA GLU A 59 0.51 2.14 -13.57
C GLU A 59 1.99 2.28 -13.88
N GLU A 60 2.84 2.15 -12.86
CA GLU A 60 4.29 2.24 -13.02
C GLU A 60 4.95 1.27 -12.05
N LEU A 61 5.97 0.58 -12.53
CA LEU A 61 6.76 -0.32 -11.71
C LEU A 61 8.22 -0.22 -12.13
N ILE A 62 9.05 0.30 -11.24
CA ILE A 62 10.51 0.33 -11.40
C ILE A 62 11.09 -0.55 -10.31
N GLN A 63 11.63 -1.69 -10.72
CA GLN A 63 12.06 -2.74 -9.80
C GLN A 63 12.92 -2.20 -8.66
N GLY A 64 12.47 -2.46 -7.44
CA GLY A 64 13.18 -2.11 -6.23
C GLY A 64 13.04 -0.66 -5.76
N THR A 65 12.51 0.25 -6.58
CA THR A 65 12.52 1.69 -6.27
C THR A 65 11.17 2.37 -6.30
N LYS A 66 10.26 1.99 -7.20
CA LYS A 66 9.00 2.73 -7.33
C LYS A 66 7.85 1.84 -7.78
N LEU A 67 6.70 2.02 -7.14
CA LEU A 67 5.46 1.37 -7.51
C LEU A 67 4.33 2.40 -7.45
N VAL A 68 3.52 2.47 -8.50
CA VAL A 68 2.35 3.33 -8.54
C VAL A 68 1.12 2.49 -8.85
N TRP A 69 0.12 2.55 -7.98
CA TRP A 69 -1.22 2.04 -8.27
C TRP A 69 -2.11 3.21 -8.67
N LYS A 70 -2.90 3.02 -9.71
CA LYS A 70 -3.96 3.96 -10.07
C LYS A 70 -5.31 3.33 -9.76
N GLY A 71 -6.14 4.00 -8.99
CA GLY A 71 -7.49 3.54 -8.68
C GLY A 71 -8.37 3.53 -9.93
N LEU A 72 -8.95 2.38 -10.25
CA LEU A 72 -9.85 2.23 -11.41
C LEU A 72 -11.29 2.22 -10.95
N GLN A 73 -11.59 1.48 -9.89
CA GLN A 73 -12.93 1.33 -9.34
C GLN A 73 -12.84 1.02 -7.86
N ALA A 74 -13.72 1.63 -7.08
CA ALA A 74 -13.73 1.38 -5.63
C ALA A 74 -15.10 1.71 -5.06
N ASP A 75 -15.42 1.07 -3.93
CA ASP A 75 -16.62 1.36 -3.16
C ASP A 75 -16.44 2.58 -2.24
N VAL A 76 -15.25 3.18 -2.26
CA VAL A 76 -14.93 4.45 -1.61
C VAL A 76 -14.41 5.42 -2.68
N PRO A 77 -14.43 6.74 -2.45
CA PRO A 77 -14.14 7.72 -3.50
C PRO A 77 -12.64 7.86 -3.78
N VAL A 78 -12.04 6.84 -4.38
CA VAL A 78 -10.61 6.83 -4.75
C VAL A 78 -10.39 6.52 -6.23
N GLU A 79 -11.43 6.60 -7.07
CA GLU A 79 -11.27 6.43 -8.50
C GLU A 79 -10.40 7.53 -9.09
N GLY A 80 -9.40 7.15 -9.88
CA GLY A 80 -8.43 8.07 -10.45
C GLY A 80 -7.32 8.51 -9.49
N HIS A 81 -7.42 8.15 -8.22
CA HIS A 81 -6.36 8.43 -7.26
C HIS A 81 -5.11 7.60 -7.55
N ARG A 82 -3.95 8.11 -7.16
CA ARG A 82 -2.69 7.39 -7.27
C ARG A 82 -2.11 7.11 -5.90
N PHE A 83 -1.54 5.93 -5.77
CA PHE A 83 -0.91 5.42 -4.55
C PHE A 83 0.53 5.12 -4.91
N ILE A 84 1.47 5.91 -4.40
CA ILE A 84 2.85 5.93 -4.86
C ILE A 84 3.77 5.47 -3.73
N PHE A 85 4.53 4.42 -3.99
CA PHE A 85 5.56 3.90 -3.08
C PHE A 85 6.92 4.16 -3.70
N GLU A 86 7.79 4.85 -2.97
CA GLU A 86 9.16 5.12 -3.40
C GLU A 86 10.11 4.63 -2.33
N LEU A 87 11.08 3.82 -2.73
CA LEU A 87 12.04 3.19 -1.82
C LEU A 87 13.46 3.65 -2.15
N ASP A 88 14.24 3.91 -1.10
CA ASP A 88 15.70 4.04 -1.22
C ASP A 88 16.35 3.59 0.09
N ARG A 89 17.68 3.50 0.08
CA ARG A 89 18.42 3.15 1.29
C ARG A 89 18.70 4.41 2.12
N ASN A 90 18.63 4.22 3.43
CA ASN A 90 19.06 5.23 4.38
C ASN A 90 19.88 4.51 5.47
N GLY A 91 21.20 4.47 5.28
CA GLY A 91 22.08 3.69 6.13
C GLY A 91 21.82 2.20 5.96
N ASP A 92 21.52 1.51 7.05
CA ASP A 92 21.21 0.07 7.07
C ASP A 92 19.72 -0.23 6.95
N LYS A 93 18.90 0.78 6.69
CA LYS A 93 17.44 0.63 6.59
C LYS A 93 16.95 1.00 5.21
N THR A 94 15.76 0.52 4.87
CA THR A 94 15.02 0.96 3.69
C THR A 94 14.10 2.09 4.09
N ARG A 95 14.21 3.22 3.39
CA ARG A 95 13.31 4.35 3.57
C ARG A 95 12.17 4.22 2.60
N VAL A 96 10.94 4.36 3.11
CA VAL A 96 9.72 4.32 2.32
C VAL A 96 9.07 5.69 2.34
N ARG A 97 8.84 6.24 1.16
CA ARG A 97 8.00 7.42 0.98
C ARG A 97 6.71 6.97 0.32
N PHE A 98 5.61 7.19 0.99
CA PHE A 98 4.28 6.87 0.48
C PHE A 98 3.50 8.14 0.22
N THR A 99 2.84 8.22 -0.94
CA THR A 99 1.99 9.34 -1.31
C THR A 99 0.68 8.81 -1.86
N HIS A 100 -0.44 9.31 -1.35
CA HIS A 100 -1.76 9.06 -1.90
C HIS A 100 -2.29 10.39 -2.44
N GLU A 101 -2.42 10.50 -3.75
CA GLU A 101 -2.87 11.69 -4.45
C GLU A 101 -4.30 11.55 -4.92
N GLY A 102 -5.06 12.65 -4.93
CA GLY A 102 -6.40 12.69 -5.52
C GLY A 102 -7.42 13.47 -4.71
N TYR A 103 -7.13 13.77 -3.45
CA TYR A 103 -8.04 14.55 -2.62
C TYR A 103 -7.90 16.05 -2.87
N ASP A 104 -9.02 16.76 -2.90
CA ASP A 104 -9.04 18.21 -3.02
C ASP A 104 -9.35 18.91 -1.70
N GLU A 105 -9.82 18.16 -0.71
CA GLU A 105 -10.19 18.68 0.60
C GLU A 105 -9.68 17.76 1.71
N GLN A 106 -9.41 18.35 2.87
CA GLN A 106 -9.08 17.59 4.08
C GLN A 106 -10.36 17.31 4.87
N ASP A 107 -11.29 16.61 4.24
CA ASP A 107 -12.56 16.21 4.83
C ASP A 107 -12.43 14.89 5.61
N ASP A 108 -13.56 14.32 6.03
CA ASP A 108 -13.55 13.08 6.79
C ASP A 108 -13.02 11.89 5.98
N SER A 109 -13.28 11.86 4.67
CA SER A 109 -12.72 10.82 3.79
C SER A 109 -11.20 10.87 3.77
N TYR A 110 -10.64 12.07 3.63
CA TYR A 110 -9.19 12.29 3.68
C TYR A 110 -8.62 11.87 5.04
N ALA A 111 -9.23 12.33 6.11
CA ALA A 111 -8.77 12.05 7.47
C ALA A 111 -8.80 10.55 7.78
N ASN A 112 -9.89 9.88 7.41
CA ASN A 112 -10.04 8.44 7.61
C ASN A 112 -9.02 7.65 6.79
N MET A 113 -8.80 8.04 5.55
CA MET A 113 -7.83 7.36 4.68
C MET A 113 -6.41 7.55 5.21
N ASN A 114 -6.09 8.75 5.72
CA ASN A 114 -4.78 9.00 6.32
C ASN A 114 -4.53 8.08 7.53
N TYR A 115 -5.52 7.94 8.40
CA TYR A 115 -5.43 7.04 9.55
C TYR A 115 -5.28 5.58 9.10
N SER A 116 -6.06 5.17 8.13
CA SER A 116 -6.02 3.80 7.59
C SER A 116 -4.64 3.49 6.99
N TRP A 117 -4.07 4.41 6.24
CA TRP A 117 -2.72 4.21 5.69
C TRP A 117 -1.67 4.10 6.79
N GLY A 118 -1.80 4.85 7.87
CA GLY A 118 -0.92 4.69 9.03
C GLY A 118 -0.93 3.26 9.56
N LYS A 119 -2.09 2.66 9.67
CA LYS A 119 -2.22 1.26 10.11
C LYS A 119 -1.61 0.28 9.10
N TYR A 120 -1.95 0.41 7.83
CA TYR A 120 -1.46 -0.50 6.79
C TYR A 120 0.04 -0.40 6.59
N LEU A 121 0.59 0.81 6.63
CA LEU A 121 2.03 0.99 6.47
C LEU A 121 2.81 0.45 7.67
N GLU A 122 2.26 0.57 8.88
CA GLU A 122 2.85 -0.08 10.05
C GLU A 122 2.77 -1.61 9.93
N SER A 123 1.68 -2.14 9.38
CA SER A 123 1.55 -3.57 9.09
C SER A 123 2.62 -4.04 8.10
N LEU A 124 2.90 -3.25 7.07
CA LEU A 124 3.98 -3.53 6.12
C LEU A 124 5.33 -3.58 6.84
N ARG A 125 5.60 -2.61 7.70
CA ARG A 125 6.86 -2.57 8.47
C ARG A 125 7.01 -3.82 9.33
N GLN A 126 5.97 -4.21 10.05
CA GLN A 126 5.97 -5.40 10.89
C GLN A 126 6.18 -6.68 10.06
N PHE A 127 5.51 -6.77 8.93
CA PHE A 127 5.65 -7.92 8.03
C PHE A 127 7.09 -8.06 7.54
N CYS A 128 7.69 -6.98 7.06
CA CYS A 128 9.05 -7.02 6.54
C CYS A 128 10.09 -7.34 7.62
N GLN A 129 9.87 -6.85 8.85
CA GLN A 129 10.84 -7.04 9.94
C GLN A 129 10.65 -8.33 10.73
N LYS A 130 9.42 -8.84 10.82
CA LYS A 130 9.07 -9.95 11.69
C LYS A 130 8.42 -11.13 10.99
N GLY A 131 8.11 -10.98 9.71
CA GLY A 131 7.44 -12.03 8.93
C GLY A 131 5.94 -12.12 9.16
N LYS A 132 5.37 -11.24 9.98
CA LYS A 132 3.92 -11.20 10.27
C LYS A 132 3.40 -9.79 10.15
N GLY A 133 2.40 -9.60 9.29
CA GLY A 133 1.68 -8.35 9.17
C GLY A 133 0.36 -8.37 9.93
N GLU A 134 -0.39 -7.28 9.75
CA GLU A 134 -1.66 -7.05 10.43
C GLU A 134 -2.74 -6.71 9.40
N ALA A 135 -2.82 -7.52 8.34
CA ALA A 135 -3.72 -7.27 7.22
C ALA A 135 -5.19 -7.22 7.65
N PHE A 136 -5.98 -6.42 6.95
CA PHE A 136 -7.43 -6.44 7.11
C PHE A 136 -7.93 -7.88 6.90
N GLY A 137 -8.82 -8.35 7.76
CA GLY A 137 -9.31 -9.72 7.73
C GLY A 137 -8.46 -10.72 8.49
N SER A 138 -7.29 -10.31 9.00
CA SER A 138 -6.47 -11.15 9.87
C SER A 138 -6.78 -10.89 11.34
N PRO A 139 -6.45 -11.85 12.25
CA PRO A 139 -6.68 -11.64 13.69
C PRO A 139 -5.88 -10.46 14.26
N ALA A 140 -4.77 -10.09 13.65
CA ALA A 140 -3.89 -9.03 14.14
C ALA A 140 -4.29 -7.63 13.64
N TYR A 141 -5.33 -7.52 12.81
CA TYR A 141 -5.74 -6.24 12.26
C TYR A 141 -6.09 -5.23 13.36
N ARG A 142 -5.55 -4.03 13.25
CA ARG A 142 -5.81 -2.94 14.22
C ARG A 142 -7.14 -2.27 13.91
N ILE A 143 -8.09 -2.48 14.78
CA ILE A 143 -9.43 -1.88 14.65
C ILE A 143 -9.40 -0.44 15.15
#